data_a3195053fc511eaaedbfd55b1da277c0
#
_entry.id   a3195053fc511eaaedbfd55b1da277c0
#
_cell.length_a   1.000
_cell.length_b   1.000
_cell.length_c   1.000
_cell.angle_alpha   90.00
_cell.angle_beta   90.00
_cell.angle_gamma   90.00
#
_symmetry.space_group_name_H-M   'P 1'
#
loop_
_entity.id
_entity.type
_entity.pdbx_description
1 polymer ?
#
loop_
_entity_poly.entity_id
_entity_poly.type
_entity_poly.pdbx_seq_one_letter_code
_entity_poly.pdbx_strand_id
1 'polypeptide(L)'
;SMYKMGREKSIYNKLIKEKLPATGKKLAIVGAGPAGLAAAFWLSRLGHEVTVYDASSEAGGILRWGIPAYRLPKDVLKKEIALISKLGVRFVFNTAMESKEQWQRLVDANDAVIVAVGAWHETGLGIPGEEVSGVLPAGEFLKAASQNQKPKVGSEVVVVGGGNSAIDAARSALRLGANVQIVYRRARTDMPANAEELSGALEEGISVLCMTQPVEVVAKEKGGKKTVAGLKVQRMKAGPVDSSGRPTPVPTQDIYEIPCDSVIVAIGEKVRVPGLEELGVSKEKDGRIKADQFSFLTSHPKVFACGDAVMGPATAAEAMGQARSVAEYLDEYITGEKRFQKLFRSFDYKMEVPTKLTKAKMTKAIFIPVDARKSNFMEISLGYTGEQARIEADRCLRCDVRETKRRTYSAPLEE
;
A
#
# COMPACT_ATOMS: atom_id res chain seq x y z
N SER A 1 -1.81 17.25 -8.89
CA SER A 1 -1.96 17.24 -7.42
C SER A 1 -2.12 18.67 -6.93
N MET A 2 -2.78 18.89 -5.82
CA MET A 2 -2.91 20.21 -5.14
C MET A 2 -1.55 20.90 -5.00
N TYR A 3 -0.52 20.12 -4.87
CA TYR A 3 0.88 20.50 -4.82
C TYR A 3 1.38 21.26 -6.05
N LYS A 4 1.00 20.81 -7.24
CA LYS A 4 1.38 21.45 -8.50
C LYS A 4 0.57 22.73 -8.78
N MET A 5 -0.48 23.01 -7.96
CA MET A 5 -1.34 24.19 -8.14
C MET A 5 -1.02 25.35 -7.18
N GLY A 6 -0.04 25.22 -6.29
CA GLY A 6 0.37 26.30 -5.36
C GLY A 6 -0.68 26.71 -4.32
N ARG A 7 -1.75 25.89 -4.15
CA ARG A 7 -2.87 26.18 -3.22
C ARG A 7 -2.74 25.50 -1.86
N GLU A 8 -1.63 24.83 -1.60
CA GLU A 8 -1.39 23.99 -0.42
C GLU A 8 -1.62 24.71 0.90
N LYS A 9 -1.00 25.90 1.06
CA LYS A 9 -1.09 26.66 2.30
C LYS A 9 -2.54 27.03 2.66
N SER A 10 -3.33 27.40 1.66
CA SER A 10 -4.73 27.79 1.88
C SER A 10 -5.58 26.63 2.36
N ILE A 11 -5.44 25.44 1.71
CA ILE A 11 -6.21 24.25 2.05
C ILE A 11 -5.77 23.70 3.41
N TYR A 12 -4.48 23.63 3.68
CA TYR A 12 -3.95 23.14 4.95
C TYR A 12 -4.37 24.04 6.14
N ASN A 13 -4.30 25.35 5.98
CA ASN A 13 -4.78 26.29 7.00
C ASN A 13 -6.28 26.13 7.26
N LYS A 14 -7.07 25.86 6.22
CA LYS A 14 -8.50 25.59 6.35
C LYS A 14 -8.76 24.30 7.13
N LEU A 15 -8.11 23.20 6.77
CA LEU A 15 -8.26 21.90 7.45
C LEU A 15 -7.87 21.97 8.93
N ILE A 16 -6.83 22.73 9.28
CA ILE A 16 -6.42 22.95 10.67
C ILE A 16 -7.49 23.75 11.44
N LYS A 17 -8.09 24.78 10.82
CA LYS A 17 -9.15 25.61 11.44
C LYS A 17 -10.48 24.86 11.60
N GLU A 18 -10.72 23.82 10.82
CA GLU A 18 -11.96 23.02 10.86
C GLU A 18 -11.88 21.84 11.84
N LYS A 19 -10.94 21.87 12.79
CA LYS A 19 -10.87 20.90 13.88
C LYS A 19 -12.03 21.13 14.87
N LEU A 20 -12.67 20.04 15.31
CA LEU A 20 -13.70 20.09 16.34
C LEU A 20 -13.08 20.34 17.73
N PRO A 21 -13.89 20.79 18.71
CA PRO A 21 -13.43 20.98 20.09
C PRO A 21 -12.80 19.71 20.68
N ALA A 22 -11.85 19.90 21.61
CA ALA A 22 -11.17 18.81 22.29
C ALA A 22 -12.17 17.91 23.04
N THR A 23 -11.99 16.60 22.92
CA THR A 23 -12.81 15.58 23.61
C THR A 23 -12.22 15.14 24.94
N GLY A 24 -10.94 15.41 25.18
CA GLY A 24 -10.18 14.84 26.28
C GLY A 24 -9.85 13.35 26.13
N LYS A 25 -10.27 12.71 25.03
CA LYS A 25 -10.01 11.29 24.76
C LYS A 25 -8.63 11.09 24.18
N LYS A 26 -7.91 10.09 24.70
CA LYS A 26 -6.55 9.70 24.30
C LYS A 26 -6.60 8.46 23.43
N LEU A 27 -6.03 8.54 22.25
CA LEU A 27 -6.02 7.45 21.28
C LEU A 27 -4.59 7.11 20.86
N ALA A 28 -4.27 5.83 20.88
CA ALA A 28 -3.02 5.33 20.35
C ALA A 28 -3.26 4.64 18.99
N ILE A 29 -2.36 4.89 18.05
CA ILE A 29 -2.33 4.21 16.74
C ILE A 29 -0.98 3.53 16.62
N VAL A 30 -0.96 2.24 16.32
CA VAL A 30 0.27 1.47 16.09
C VAL A 30 0.40 1.21 14.60
N GLY A 31 1.42 1.83 14.01
CA GLY A 31 1.70 1.87 12.58
C GLY A 31 1.41 3.23 11.95
N ALA A 32 2.45 3.88 11.41
CA ALA A 32 2.37 5.16 10.71
C ALA A 32 2.34 4.98 9.17
N GLY A 33 1.75 3.88 8.70
CA GLY A 33 1.46 3.64 7.28
C GLY A 33 0.21 4.39 6.81
N PRO A 34 -0.26 4.14 5.56
CA PRO A 34 -1.43 4.83 4.98
C PRO A 34 -2.66 4.80 5.88
N ALA A 35 -3.00 3.63 6.45
CA ALA A 35 -4.13 3.48 7.34
C ALA A 35 -3.96 4.29 8.64
N GLY A 36 -2.82 4.13 9.34
CA GLY A 36 -2.57 4.84 10.59
C GLY A 36 -2.51 6.35 10.42
N LEU A 37 -1.89 6.85 9.34
CA LEU A 37 -1.85 8.27 9.03
C LEU A 37 -3.25 8.84 8.72
N ALA A 38 -4.08 8.10 7.99
CA ALA A 38 -5.45 8.51 7.71
C ALA A 38 -6.33 8.50 8.97
N ALA A 39 -6.21 7.48 9.82
CA ALA A 39 -6.90 7.44 11.12
C ALA A 39 -6.46 8.63 11.99
N ALA A 40 -5.16 8.88 12.10
CA ALA A 40 -4.62 10.00 12.86
C ALA A 40 -5.15 11.36 12.37
N PHE A 41 -5.21 11.55 11.04
CA PHE A 41 -5.77 12.75 10.42
C PHE A 41 -7.24 12.97 10.83
N TRP A 42 -8.09 11.97 10.69
CA TRP A 42 -9.52 12.12 10.99
C TRP A 42 -9.78 12.28 12.49
N LEU A 43 -9.16 11.46 13.34
CA LEU A 43 -9.36 11.48 14.78
C LEU A 43 -8.85 12.78 15.42
N SER A 44 -7.71 13.31 14.94
CA SER A 44 -7.24 14.60 15.42
C SER A 44 -8.16 15.76 15.03
N ARG A 45 -8.77 15.72 13.84
CA ARG A 45 -9.79 16.71 13.43
C ARG A 45 -11.08 16.60 14.24
N LEU A 46 -11.42 15.41 14.71
CA LEU A 46 -12.52 15.17 15.64
C LEU A 46 -12.24 15.67 17.07
N GLY A 47 -11.02 16.16 17.35
CA GLY A 47 -10.65 16.75 18.62
C GLY A 47 -10.05 15.79 19.63
N HIS A 48 -9.69 14.57 19.22
CA HIS A 48 -9.01 13.61 20.09
C HIS A 48 -7.50 13.92 20.24
N GLU A 49 -6.91 13.49 21.35
CA GLU A 49 -5.46 13.43 21.53
C GLU A 49 -4.92 12.15 20.89
N VAL A 50 -4.17 12.30 19.80
CA VAL A 50 -3.70 11.14 19.01
C VAL A 50 -2.19 11.01 19.12
N THR A 51 -1.73 9.81 19.50
CA THR A 51 -0.31 9.42 19.44
C THR A 51 -0.16 8.25 18.48
N VAL A 52 0.75 8.37 17.51
CA VAL A 52 1.07 7.32 16.54
C VAL A 52 2.44 6.73 16.87
N TYR A 53 2.50 5.43 17.05
CA TYR A 53 3.72 4.65 17.30
C TYR A 53 4.12 3.92 16.03
N ASP A 54 5.41 3.93 15.69
CA ASP A 54 5.93 3.17 14.55
C ASP A 54 7.30 2.57 14.87
N ALA A 55 7.53 1.36 14.38
CA ALA A 55 8.80 0.66 14.51
C ALA A 55 9.92 1.31 13.69
N SER A 56 9.57 2.03 12.62
CA SER A 56 10.51 2.73 11.75
C SER A 56 10.92 4.08 12.34
N SER A 57 11.98 4.65 11.79
CA SER A 57 12.50 5.98 12.18
C SER A 57 11.66 7.15 11.63
N GLU A 58 10.77 6.90 10.68
CA GLU A 58 9.94 7.90 10.03
C GLU A 58 8.57 7.34 9.62
N ALA A 59 7.54 8.20 9.62
CA ALA A 59 6.21 7.84 9.16
C ALA A 59 6.14 7.66 7.63
N GLY A 60 5.16 6.89 7.20
CA GLY A 60 4.82 6.66 5.79
C GLY A 60 4.58 5.19 5.45
N GLY A 61 5.11 4.25 6.24
CA GLY A 61 4.95 2.82 5.97
C GLY A 61 5.33 2.47 4.53
N ILE A 62 4.49 1.70 3.84
CA ILE A 62 4.72 1.28 2.45
C ILE A 62 4.87 2.48 1.48
N LEU A 63 4.23 3.62 1.74
CA LEU A 63 4.36 4.83 0.91
C LEU A 63 5.79 5.38 0.93
N ARG A 64 6.50 5.20 2.05
CA ARG A 64 7.88 5.65 2.20
C ARG A 64 8.88 4.57 1.79
N TRP A 65 8.67 3.35 2.28
CA TRP A 65 9.69 2.31 2.24
C TRP A 65 9.52 1.31 1.09
N GLY A 66 8.28 1.10 0.63
CA GLY A 66 7.97 0.13 -0.42
C GLY A 66 7.76 0.75 -1.79
N ILE A 67 6.96 1.83 -1.89
CA ILE A 67 6.71 2.47 -3.18
C ILE A 67 7.94 3.29 -3.60
N PRO A 68 8.54 3.07 -4.79
CA PRO A 68 9.71 3.80 -5.24
C PRO A 68 9.46 5.30 -5.46
N ALA A 69 10.53 6.12 -5.35
CA ALA A 69 10.42 7.57 -5.48
C ALA A 69 9.96 8.03 -6.87
N TYR A 70 10.23 7.25 -7.92
CA TYR A 70 9.79 7.57 -9.29
C TYR A 70 8.26 7.45 -9.47
N ARG A 71 7.54 6.74 -8.56
CA ARG A 71 6.08 6.68 -8.49
C ARG A 71 5.51 7.66 -7.48
N LEU A 72 6.13 7.76 -6.32
CA LEU A 72 5.71 8.63 -5.21
C LEU A 72 6.91 9.40 -4.65
N PRO A 73 7.10 10.65 -5.06
CA PRO A 73 8.16 11.51 -4.52
C PRO A 73 8.05 11.67 -3.01
N LYS A 74 9.16 11.46 -2.30
CA LYS A 74 9.17 11.42 -0.83
C LYS A 74 8.99 12.80 -0.17
N ASP A 75 9.30 13.87 -0.89
CA ASP A 75 9.03 15.25 -0.45
C ASP A 75 7.53 15.55 -0.39
N VAL A 76 6.73 15.01 -1.32
CA VAL A 76 5.26 15.08 -1.29
C VAL A 76 4.72 14.40 -0.03
N LEU A 77 5.14 13.14 0.21
CA LEU A 77 4.74 12.40 1.40
C LEU A 77 5.15 13.11 2.69
N LYS A 78 6.37 13.67 2.76
CA LYS A 78 6.87 14.40 3.92
C LYS A 78 5.98 15.61 4.27
N LYS A 79 5.48 16.31 3.26
CA LYS A 79 4.63 17.48 3.47
C LYS A 79 3.23 17.07 3.97
N GLU A 80 2.66 15.98 3.45
CA GLU A 80 1.38 15.44 3.94
C GLU A 80 1.49 14.99 5.41
N ILE A 81 2.56 14.32 5.78
CA ILE A 81 2.82 13.91 7.18
C ILE A 81 3.00 15.15 8.08
N ALA A 82 3.70 16.18 7.61
CA ALA A 82 3.85 17.43 8.35
C ALA A 82 2.51 18.13 8.61
N LEU A 83 1.54 18.02 7.72
CA LEU A 83 0.18 18.50 7.96
C LEU A 83 -0.46 17.75 9.14
N ILE A 84 -0.35 16.42 9.17
CA ILE A 84 -0.91 15.60 10.26
C ILE A 84 -0.28 16.00 11.60
N SER A 85 1.04 16.22 11.65
CA SER A 85 1.71 16.76 12.85
C SER A 85 1.15 18.12 13.28
N LYS A 86 0.87 19.04 12.35
CA LYS A 86 0.27 20.35 12.63
C LYS A 86 -1.15 20.29 13.18
N LEU A 87 -1.86 19.18 12.96
CA LEU A 87 -3.15 18.91 13.60
C LEU A 87 -3.02 18.53 15.09
N GLY A 88 -1.81 18.41 15.61
CA GLY A 88 -1.52 18.04 16.98
C GLY A 88 -1.26 16.56 17.22
N VAL A 89 -1.09 15.78 16.15
CA VAL A 89 -0.71 14.36 16.27
C VAL A 89 0.74 14.24 16.72
N ARG A 90 0.97 13.44 17.76
CA ARG A 90 2.29 13.10 18.26
C ARG A 90 2.77 11.80 17.60
N PHE A 91 4.01 11.79 17.11
CA PHE A 91 4.66 10.60 16.59
C PHE A 91 5.74 10.11 17.53
N VAL A 92 5.80 8.78 17.74
CA VAL A 92 6.80 8.07 18.54
C VAL A 92 7.41 6.99 17.64
N PHE A 93 8.59 7.27 17.13
CA PHE A 93 9.30 6.39 16.19
C PHE A 93 10.23 5.40 16.92
N ASN A 94 10.79 4.43 16.17
CA ASN A 94 11.67 3.39 16.67
C ASN A 94 11.03 2.61 17.83
N THR A 95 9.71 2.41 17.77
CA THR A 95 8.93 1.80 18.85
C THR A 95 8.10 0.65 18.27
N ALA A 96 8.68 -0.54 18.27
CA ALA A 96 8.00 -1.77 17.90
C ALA A 96 7.16 -2.32 19.08
N MET A 97 6.01 -2.88 18.78
CA MET A 97 5.19 -3.62 19.75
C MET A 97 5.50 -5.12 19.61
N GLU A 98 6.30 -5.65 20.52
CA GLU A 98 6.85 -7.00 20.45
C GLU A 98 6.34 -7.92 21.56
N SER A 99 5.63 -7.38 22.57
CA SER A 99 5.16 -8.20 23.70
C SER A 99 3.78 -7.78 24.19
N LYS A 100 3.11 -8.72 24.90
CA LYS A 100 1.84 -8.49 25.58
C LYS A 100 1.89 -7.29 26.54
N GLU A 101 2.97 -7.15 27.30
CA GLU A 101 3.11 -6.08 28.29
C GLU A 101 3.17 -4.69 27.63
N GLN A 102 3.76 -4.58 26.44
CA GLN A 102 3.77 -3.33 25.69
C GLN A 102 2.35 -2.98 25.21
N TRP A 103 1.63 -3.94 24.68
CA TRP A 103 0.23 -3.75 24.28
C TRP A 103 -0.66 -3.41 25.46
N GLN A 104 -0.51 -4.11 26.58
CA GLN A 104 -1.30 -3.86 27.79
C GLN A 104 -1.10 -2.42 28.30
N ARG A 105 0.16 -1.97 28.42
CA ARG A 105 0.45 -0.58 28.81
C ARG A 105 -0.20 0.43 27.86
N LEU A 106 -0.22 0.14 26.58
CA LEU A 106 -0.81 1.05 25.58
C LEU A 106 -2.33 1.12 25.73
N VAL A 107 -2.98 -0.03 25.94
CA VAL A 107 -4.44 -0.14 26.18
C VAL A 107 -4.85 0.51 27.49
N ASP A 108 -4.06 0.35 28.56
CA ASP A 108 -4.35 0.95 29.87
C ASP A 108 -4.23 2.47 29.88
N ALA A 109 -3.27 3.00 29.08
CA ALA A 109 -2.99 4.43 29.01
C ALA A 109 -3.92 5.22 28.07
N ASN A 110 -4.75 4.54 27.27
CA ASN A 110 -5.57 5.16 26.25
C ASN A 110 -7.04 4.72 26.33
N ASP A 111 -7.94 5.56 25.80
CA ASP A 111 -9.36 5.23 25.65
C ASP A 111 -9.58 4.16 24.58
N ALA A 112 -8.79 4.18 23.52
CA ALA A 112 -8.75 3.12 22.51
C ALA A 112 -7.39 3.05 21.79
N VAL A 113 -7.12 1.88 21.18
CA VAL A 113 -5.92 1.59 20.39
C VAL A 113 -6.33 1.12 19.00
N ILE A 114 -5.71 1.68 17.96
CA ILE A 114 -5.89 1.22 16.56
C ILE A 114 -4.62 0.50 16.11
N VAL A 115 -4.76 -0.74 15.65
CA VAL A 115 -3.68 -1.53 15.05
C VAL A 115 -3.71 -1.35 13.54
N ALA A 116 -2.71 -0.63 13.01
CA ALA A 116 -2.57 -0.30 11.59
C ALA A 116 -1.15 -0.61 11.07
N VAL A 117 -0.58 -1.74 11.55
CA VAL A 117 0.82 -2.14 11.33
C VAL A 117 1.13 -2.57 9.90
N GLY A 118 0.11 -2.81 9.06
CA GLY A 118 0.29 -3.32 7.71
C GLY A 118 0.66 -4.81 7.67
N ALA A 119 1.19 -5.25 6.52
CA ALA A 119 1.73 -6.59 6.30
C ALA A 119 3.17 -6.44 5.79
N TRP A 120 4.14 -6.75 6.64
CA TRP A 120 5.57 -6.55 6.37
C TRP A 120 6.40 -7.82 6.43
N HIS A 121 5.78 -8.94 6.88
CA HIS A 121 6.47 -10.20 7.00
C HIS A 121 6.39 -10.96 5.69
N GLU A 122 7.47 -10.97 4.96
CA GLU A 122 7.52 -11.56 3.62
C GLU A 122 7.43 -13.08 3.64
N THR A 123 6.79 -13.60 2.60
CA THR A 123 6.67 -15.04 2.38
C THR A 123 7.85 -15.51 1.55
N GLY A 124 8.59 -16.50 2.04
CA GLY A 124 9.66 -17.15 1.31
C GLY A 124 9.14 -18.07 0.20
N LEU A 125 10.03 -18.46 -0.70
CA LEU A 125 9.72 -19.40 -1.81
C LEU A 125 9.48 -20.83 -1.31
N GLY A 126 10.12 -21.20 -0.19
CA GLY A 126 10.06 -22.56 0.37
C GLY A 126 10.75 -23.60 -0.52
N ILE A 127 11.80 -23.21 -1.22
CA ILE A 127 12.57 -24.06 -2.15
C ILE A 127 14.03 -24.21 -1.70
N PRO A 128 14.73 -25.29 -2.09
CA PRO A 128 16.14 -25.47 -1.80
C PRO A 128 16.98 -24.29 -2.30
N GLY A 129 17.94 -23.85 -1.46
CA GLY A 129 18.88 -22.76 -1.77
C GLY A 129 18.32 -21.36 -1.53
N GLU A 130 17.13 -21.20 -1.00
CA GLU A 130 16.53 -19.89 -0.73
C GLU A 130 17.35 -19.06 0.29
N GLU A 131 18.08 -19.72 1.17
CA GLU A 131 18.94 -19.09 2.19
C GLU A 131 20.27 -18.56 1.65
N VAL A 132 20.56 -18.76 0.38
CA VAL A 132 21.82 -18.40 -0.25
C VAL A 132 21.93 -16.88 -0.41
N SER A 133 23.15 -16.36 -0.18
CA SER A 133 23.42 -14.91 -0.37
C SER A 133 23.13 -14.47 -1.82
N GLY A 134 22.33 -13.45 -1.98
CA GLY A 134 21.81 -12.97 -3.28
C GLY A 134 20.34 -13.25 -3.49
N VAL A 135 19.68 -14.00 -2.58
CA VAL A 135 18.22 -14.05 -2.47
C VAL A 135 17.79 -12.96 -1.52
N LEU A 136 16.89 -12.08 -1.98
CA LEU A 136 16.47 -10.88 -1.25
C LEU A 136 14.93 -10.81 -1.21
N PRO A 137 14.35 -10.58 -0.03
CA PRO A 137 12.96 -10.19 0.06
C PRO A 137 12.69 -8.84 -0.61
N ALA A 138 11.58 -8.70 -1.34
CA ALA A 138 11.27 -7.49 -2.11
C ALA A 138 11.11 -6.24 -1.25
N GLY A 139 10.46 -6.34 -0.07
CA GLY A 139 10.29 -5.21 0.83
C GLY A 139 11.60 -4.73 1.44
N GLU A 140 12.51 -5.63 1.81
CA GLU A 140 13.86 -5.27 2.27
C GLU A 140 14.65 -4.58 1.16
N PHE A 141 14.60 -5.13 -0.06
CA PHE A 141 15.24 -4.54 -1.23
C PHE A 141 14.69 -3.13 -1.51
N LEU A 142 13.38 -2.96 -1.57
CA LEU A 142 12.73 -1.67 -1.83
C LEU A 142 12.99 -0.66 -0.71
N LYS A 143 12.99 -1.10 0.54
CA LYS A 143 13.33 -0.27 1.69
C LYS A 143 14.76 0.26 1.60
N ALA A 144 15.73 -0.60 1.31
CA ALA A 144 17.13 -0.20 1.12
C ALA A 144 17.28 0.79 -0.05
N ALA A 145 16.64 0.52 -1.19
CA ALA A 145 16.62 1.42 -2.33
C ALA A 145 16.02 2.80 -1.99
N SER A 146 14.93 2.82 -1.20
CA SER A 146 14.27 4.07 -0.76
C SER A 146 15.10 4.90 0.22
N GLN A 147 16.05 4.29 0.92
CA GLN A 147 16.97 4.94 1.84
C GLN A 147 18.24 5.45 1.16
N ASN A 148 18.30 5.43 -0.18
CA ASN A 148 19.53 5.67 -0.96
C ASN A 148 20.70 4.74 -0.58
N GLN A 149 20.41 3.67 0.14
CA GLN A 149 21.33 2.57 0.30
C GLN A 149 21.30 1.82 -1.03
N LYS A 150 22.46 1.60 -1.65
CA LYS A 150 22.54 0.76 -2.85
C LYS A 150 22.42 -0.69 -2.40
N PRO A 151 21.19 -1.32 -2.48
CA PRO A 151 21.08 -2.73 -2.15
C PRO A 151 22.03 -3.50 -3.07
N LYS A 152 22.72 -4.47 -2.50
CA LYS A 152 23.68 -5.29 -3.26
C LYS A 152 22.90 -6.30 -4.11
N VAL A 153 22.52 -5.87 -5.30
CA VAL A 153 22.06 -6.76 -6.38
C VAL A 153 23.16 -6.87 -7.42
N GLY A 154 23.22 -8.00 -8.07
CA GLY A 154 24.15 -8.21 -9.16
C GLY A 154 23.66 -7.62 -10.49
N SER A 155 24.30 -8.06 -11.57
CA SER A 155 23.99 -7.61 -12.94
C SER A 155 22.80 -8.34 -13.58
N GLU A 156 22.56 -9.58 -13.18
CA GLU A 156 21.48 -10.44 -13.70
C GLU A 156 20.50 -10.76 -12.58
N VAL A 157 19.33 -10.11 -12.58
CA VAL A 157 18.34 -10.18 -11.51
C VAL A 157 17.06 -10.88 -11.99
N VAL A 158 16.64 -11.90 -11.24
CA VAL A 158 15.32 -12.51 -11.41
C VAL A 158 14.42 -12.06 -10.29
N VAL A 159 13.25 -11.47 -10.62
CA VAL A 159 12.21 -11.11 -9.65
C VAL A 159 11.09 -12.15 -9.73
N VAL A 160 10.78 -12.78 -8.60
CA VAL A 160 9.73 -13.81 -8.51
C VAL A 160 8.47 -13.20 -7.97
N GLY A 161 7.44 -13.09 -8.79
CA GLY A 161 6.13 -12.56 -8.41
C GLY A 161 5.41 -11.83 -9.53
N GLY A 162 4.15 -11.44 -9.31
CA GLY A 162 3.32 -10.77 -10.32
C GLY A 162 2.49 -9.61 -9.77
N GLY A 163 2.71 -9.20 -8.51
CA GLY A 163 2.05 -8.08 -7.88
C GLY A 163 2.79 -6.75 -8.07
N ASN A 164 2.23 -5.67 -7.52
CA ASN A 164 2.85 -4.33 -7.57
C ASN A 164 4.25 -4.32 -6.97
N SER A 165 4.49 -5.03 -5.87
CA SER A 165 5.81 -5.13 -5.22
C SER A 165 6.85 -5.76 -6.16
N ALA A 166 6.46 -6.76 -6.97
CA ALA A 166 7.34 -7.38 -7.96
C ALA A 166 7.71 -6.38 -9.08
N ILE A 167 6.72 -5.64 -9.58
CA ILE A 167 6.96 -4.61 -10.62
C ILE A 167 7.85 -3.49 -10.07
N ASP A 168 7.59 -3.02 -8.85
CA ASP A 168 8.39 -1.97 -8.20
C ASP A 168 9.82 -2.43 -7.94
N ALA A 169 10.02 -3.67 -7.51
CA ALA A 169 11.34 -4.26 -7.30
C ALA A 169 12.10 -4.40 -8.64
N ALA A 170 11.44 -4.93 -9.67
CA ALA A 170 12.04 -5.11 -10.99
C ALA A 170 12.48 -3.76 -11.60
N ARG A 171 11.60 -2.77 -11.60
CA ARG A 171 11.90 -1.43 -12.13
C ARG A 171 12.95 -0.69 -11.29
N SER A 172 13.02 -0.97 -9.98
CA SER A 172 14.07 -0.42 -9.12
C SER A 172 15.42 -1.08 -9.37
N ALA A 173 15.47 -2.40 -9.54
CA ALA A 173 16.69 -3.12 -9.89
C ALA A 173 17.25 -2.66 -11.25
N LEU A 174 16.38 -2.47 -12.25
CA LEU A 174 16.77 -1.90 -13.54
C LEU A 174 17.45 -0.52 -13.38
N ARG A 175 16.88 0.37 -12.54
CA ARG A 175 17.44 1.70 -12.26
C ARG A 175 18.78 1.66 -11.52
N LEU A 176 19.05 0.57 -10.83
CA LEU A 176 20.34 0.31 -10.22
C LEU A 176 21.37 -0.30 -11.18
N GLY A 177 20.99 -0.51 -12.46
CA GLY A 177 21.86 -0.97 -13.54
C GLY A 177 21.81 -2.46 -13.83
N ALA A 178 20.86 -3.20 -13.22
CA ALA A 178 20.73 -4.63 -13.47
C ALA A 178 19.92 -4.91 -14.77
N ASN A 179 20.21 -6.05 -15.40
CA ASN A 179 19.32 -6.69 -16.37
C ASN A 179 18.29 -7.51 -15.60
N VAL A 180 17.00 -7.32 -15.88
CA VAL A 180 15.93 -7.83 -15.01
C VAL A 180 14.92 -8.66 -15.78
N GLN A 181 14.62 -9.84 -15.23
CA GLN A 181 13.53 -10.70 -15.69
C GLN A 181 12.55 -10.97 -14.54
N ILE A 182 11.25 -10.88 -14.81
CA ILE A 182 10.21 -11.28 -13.87
C ILE A 182 9.77 -12.71 -14.19
N VAL A 183 9.69 -13.57 -13.18
CA VAL A 183 9.15 -14.93 -13.25
C VAL A 183 7.80 -14.97 -12.55
N TYR A 184 6.77 -15.43 -13.27
CA TYR A 184 5.41 -15.50 -12.73
C TYR A 184 4.73 -16.83 -13.06
N ARG A 185 4.17 -17.48 -12.06
CA ARG A 185 3.62 -18.86 -12.18
C ARG A 185 2.31 -18.98 -12.96
N ARG A 186 1.59 -17.88 -13.24
CA ARG A 186 0.33 -17.85 -13.99
C ARG A 186 0.48 -17.08 -15.31
N ALA A 187 -0.62 -16.93 -16.05
CA ALA A 187 -0.63 -16.13 -17.27
C ALA A 187 -0.48 -14.64 -16.95
N ARG A 188 -0.06 -13.85 -17.95
CA ARG A 188 0.09 -12.40 -17.80
C ARG A 188 -1.23 -11.72 -17.42
N THR A 189 -2.34 -12.20 -17.94
CA THR A 189 -3.69 -11.70 -17.63
C THR A 189 -4.09 -11.91 -16.17
N ASP A 190 -3.43 -12.83 -15.47
CA ASP A 190 -3.69 -13.16 -14.07
C ASP A 190 -2.79 -12.38 -13.10
N MET A 191 -1.91 -11.52 -13.63
CA MET A 191 -1.04 -10.69 -12.79
C MET A 191 -1.88 -9.65 -12.03
N PRO A 192 -1.79 -9.61 -10.69
CA PRO A 192 -2.55 -8.62 -9.90
C PRO A 192 -1.92 -7.22 -9.90
N ALA A 193 -0.78 -7.04 -10.56
CA ALA A 193 -0.14 -5.74 -10.71
C ALA A 193 -1.02 -4.76 -11.51
N ASN A 194 -0.89 -3.47 -11.20
CA ASN A 194 -1.54 -2.41 -11.97
C ASN A 194 -1.07 -2.48 -13.45
N ALA A 195 -2.03 -2.46 -14.38
CA ALA A 195 -1.77 -2.61 -15.81
C ALA A 195 -0.84 -1.52 -16.38
N GLU A 196 -0.93 -0.27 -15.87
CA GLU A 196 -0.06 0.83 -16.29
C GLU A 196 1.38 0.61 -15.82
N GLU A 197 1.56 0.10 -14.60
CA GLU A 197 2.88 -0.19 -14.04
C GLU A 197 3.55 -1.37 -14.77
N LEU A 198 2.76 -2.40 -15.09
CA LEU A 198 3.24 -3.53 -15.90
C LEU A 198 3.62 -3.06 -17.33
N SER A 199 2.81 -2.22 -17.96
CA SER A 199 3.13 -1.61 -19.26
C SER A 199 4.42 -0.81 -19.19
N GLY A 200 4.58 0.01 -18.15
CA GLY A 200 5.79 0.78 -17.91
C GLY A 200 7.05 -0.08 -17.73
N ALA A 201 6.93 -1.22 -17.04
CA ALA A 201 8.02 -2.18 -16.90
C ALA A 201 8.44 -2.80 -18.24
N LEU A 202 7.47 -3.18 -19.06
CA LEU A 202 7.71 -3.73 -20.41
C LEU A 202 8.35 -2.68 -21.35
N GLU A 203 7.86 -1.44 -21.32
CA GLU A 203 8.44 -0.31 -22.08
C GLU A 203 9.91 -0.05 -21.67
N GLU A 204 10.23 -0.19 -20.39
CA GLU A 204 11.58 -0.05 -19.85
C GLU A 204 12.51 -1.23 -20.21
N GLY A 205 11.98 -2.30 -20.84
CA GLY A 205 12.74 -3.44 -21.33
C GLY A 205 12.82 -4.61 -20.37
N ILE A 206 12.04 -4.62 -19.29
CA ILE A 206 11.94 -5.75 -18.36
C ILE A 206 11.16 -6.87 -19.03
N SER A 207 11.72 -8.07 -19.09
CA SER A 207 11.04 -9.25 -19.63
C SER A 207 10.19 -9.93 -18.54
N VAL A 208 9.06 -10.52 -18.97
CA VAL A 208 8.15 -11.25 -18.06
C VAL A 208 7.96 -12.66 -18.56
N LEU A 209 8.46 -13.62 -17.83
CA LEU A 209 8.34 -15.05 -18.06
C LEU A 209 7.15 -15.61 -17.28
N CYS A 210 6.01 -15.66 -17.94
CA CYS A 210 4.78 -16.22 -17.38
C CYS A 210 4.74 -17.75 -17.43
N MET A 211 3.78 -18.37 -16.74
CA MET A 211 3.60 -19.81 -16.64
C MET A 211 4.89 -20.52 -16.21
N THR A 212 5.61 -19.93 -15.26
CA THR A 212 6.91 -20.39 -14.81
C THR A 212 7.03 -20.20 -13.30
N GLN A 213 7.43 -21.25 -12.60
CA GLN A 213 7.57 -21.28 -11.14
C GLN A 213 9.01 -21.65 -10.75
N PRO A 214 9.62 -20.97 -9.77
CA PRO A 214 10.92 -21.38 -9.23
C PRO A 214 10.79 -22.70 -8.46
N VAL A 215 11.84 -23.53 -8.53
CA VAL A 215 11.90 -24.82 -7.84
C VAL A 215 13.19 -25.03 -7.05
N GLU A 216 14.27 -24.33 -7.39
CA GLU A 216 15.56 -24.39 -6.67
C GLU A 216 16.39 -23.15 -6.98
N VAL A 217 17.08 -22.60 -6.00
CA VAL A 217 18.13 -21.59 -6.21
C VAL A 217 19.46 -22.30 -6.38
N VAL A 218 20.10 -22.14 -7.54
CA VAL A 218 21.40 -22.72 -7.83
C VAL A 218 22.46 -21.85 -7.19
N ALA A 219 23.33 -22.48 -6.39
CA ALA A 219 24.40 -21.78 -5.70
C ALA A 219 25.77 -22.10 -6.29
N LYS A 220 26.67 -21.13 -6.24
CA LYS A 220 28.12 -21.30 -6.45
C LYS A 220 28.90 -20.85 -5.24
N GLU A 221 30.05 -21.42 -5.04
CA GLU A 221 30.95 -20.97 -3.98
C GLU A 221 31.85 -19.83 -4.48
N LYS A 222 31.85 -18.72 -3.74
CA LYS A 222 32.70 -17.54 -4.03
C LYS A 222 33.28 -17.02 -2.74
N GLY A 223 34.59 -17.12 -2.57
CA GLY A 223 35.26 -16.64 -1.38
C GLY A 223 34.79 -17.29 -0.08
N GLY A 224 34.51 -18.60 -0.08
CA GLY A 224 34.02 -19.34 1.10
C GLY A 224 32.55 -19.09 1.47
N LYS A 225 31.80 -18.38 0.62
CA LYS A 225 30.35 -18.15 0.78
C LYS A 225 29.58 -18.68 -0.40
N LYS A 226 28.43 -19.31 -0.13
CA LYS A 226 27.47 -19.68 -1.18
C LYS A 226 26.72 -18.45 -1.65
N THR A 227 26.72 -18.21 -2.96
CA THR A 227 26.04 -17.09 -3.62
C THR A 227 25.17 -17.62 -4.77
N VAL A 228 24.14 -16.89 -5.15
CA VAL A 228 23.30 -17.22 -6.30
C VAL A 228 24.13 -17.34 -7.57
N ALA A 229 23.87 -18.37 -8.37
CA ALA A 229 24.44 -18.60 -9.70
C ALA A 229 23.36 -18.78 -10.77
N GLY A 230 22.13 -19.14 -10.37
CA GLY A 230 21.00 -19.34 -11.24
C GLY A 230 19.75 -19.66 -10.45
N LEU A 231 18.64 -19.71 -11.16
CA LEU A 231 17.34 -20.12 -10.65
C LEU A 231 16.78 -21.24 -11.52
N LYS A 232 16.64 -22.45 -10.97
CA LYS A 232 15.88 -23.51 -11.65
C LYS A 232 14.41 -23.21 -11.58
N VAL A 233 13.77 -23.28 -12.72
CA VAL A 233 12.36 -22.99 -12.87
C VAL A 233 11.65 -24.13 -13.60
N GLN A 234 10.37 -24.30 -13.29
CA GLN A 234 9.50 -25.30 -13.88
C GLN A 234 8.41 -24.61 -14.68
N ARG A 235 8.20 -25.06 -15.92
CA ARG A 235 7.10 -24.58 -16.74
C ARG A 235 5.77 -25.08 -16.20
N MET A 236 4.78 -24.18 -16.21
CA MET A 236 3.44 -24.46 -15.73
C MET A 236 2.44 -24.56 -16.88
N LYS A 237 1.31 -25.22 -16.65
CA LYS A 237 0.12 -25.18 -17.51
C LYS A 237 -1.08 -24.71 -16.70
N ALA A 238 -2.09 -24.16 -17.39
CA ALA A 238 -3.34 -23.76 -16.74
C ALA A 238 -4.13 -25.01 -16.31
N GLY A 239 -4.51 -25.06 -15.06
CA GLY A 239 -5.40 -26.06 -14.48
C GLY A 239 -6.80 -25.50 -14.23
N PRO A 240 -7.61 -26.16 -13.38
CA PRO A 240 -8.94 -25.69 -13.00
C PRO A 240 -8.89 -24.31 -12.36
N VAL A 241 -10.00 -23.58 -12.48
CA VAL A 241 -10.15 -22.25 -11.85
C VAL A 241 -10.28 -22.40 -10.34
N ASP A 242 -9.52 -21.62 -9.58
CA ASP A 242 -9.55 -21.60 -8.13
C ASP A 242 -10.67 -20.67 -7.59
N SER A 243 -10.82 -20.61 -6.26
CA SER A 243 -11.82 -19.75 -5.59
C SER A 243 -11.66 -18.27 -5.86
N SER A 244 -10.51 -17.82 -6.37
CA SER A 244 -10.25 -16.44 -6.77
C SER A 244 -10.64 -16.16 -8.24
N GLY A 245 -11.20 -17.13 -8.95
CA GLY A 245 -11.58 -17.00 -10.35
C GLY A 245 -10.39 -17.14 -11.33
N ARG A 246 -9.21 -17.59 -10.88
CA ARG A 246 -8.00 -17.70 -11.71
C ARG A 246 -7.59 -19.15 -11.92
N PRO A 247 -7.05 -19.51 -13.11
CA PRO A 247 -6.54 -20.86 -13.35
C PRO A 247 -5.42 -21.25 -12.36
N THR A 248 -5.55 -22.43 -11.75
CA THR A 248 -4.52 -22.96 -10.86
C THR A 248 -3.30 -23.37 -11.70
N PRO A 249 -2.08 -22.93 -11.34
CA PRO A 249 -0.88 -23.33 -12.07
C PRO A 249 -0.55 -24.81 -11.76
N VAL A 250 -0.47 -25.65 -12.81
CA VAL A 250 -0.13 -27.06 -12.71
C VAL A 250 1.27 -27.29 -13.28
N PRO A 251 2.20 -27.90 -12.53
CA PRO A 251 3.57 -28.12 -13.00
C PRO A 251 3.61 -29.11 -14.17
N THR A 252 4.51 -28.86 -15.11
CA THR A 252 4.88 -29.79 -16.18
C THR A 252 6.20 -30.49 -15.81
N GLN A 253 6.74 -31.31 -16.69
CA GLN A 253 8.07 -31.93 -16.49
C GLN A 253 9.22 -31.06 -17.05
N ASP A 254 8.91 -29.94 -17.66
CA ASP A 254 9.90 -29.02 -18.27
C ASP A 254 10.56 -28.17 -17.20
N ILE A 255 11.75 -28.53 -16.77
CA ILE A 255 12.58 -27.82 -15.81
C ILE A 255 13.84 -27.34 -16.52
N TYR A 256 14.16 -26.04 -16.33
CA TYR A 256 15.35 -25.42 -16.90
C TYR A 256 15.93 -24.39 -15.96
N GLU A 257 17.14 -23.94 -16.23
CA GLU A 257 17.83 -22.96 -15.41
C GLU A 257 17.87 -21.58 -16.08
N ILE A 258 17.62 -20.56 -15.32
CA ILE A 258 17.82 -19.15 -15.68
C ILE A 258 19.09 -18.69 -14.99
N PRO A 259 20.16 -18.35 -15.72
CA PRO A 259 21.37 -17.77 -15.13
C PRO A 259 21.04 -16.43 -14.47
N CYS A 260 21.40 -16.27 -13.22
CA CYS A 260 21.26 -15.02 -12.50
C CYS A 260 22.23 -14.96 -11.32
N ASP A 261 22.48 -13.78 -10.80
CA ASP A 261 23.32 -13.56 -9.63
C ASP A 261 22.54 -13.00 -8.44
N SER A 262 21.27 -12.66 -8.66
CA SER A 262 20.36 -12.23 -7.59
C SER A 262 18.93 -12.66 -7.88
N VAL A 263 18.20 -13.03 -6.83
CA VAL A 263 16.78 -13.37 -6.86
C VAL A 263 16.03 -12.46 -5.88
N ILE A 264 15.03 -11.71 -6.37
CA ILE A 264 14.18 -10.88 -5.51
C ILE A 264 12.83 -11.57 -5.37
N VAL A 265 12.44 -11.89 -4.13
CA VAL A 265 11.22 -12.63 -3.82
C VAL A 265 10.08 -11.67 -3.51
N ALA A 266 9.01 -11.70 -4.31
CA ALA A 266 7.85 -10.80 -4.20
C ALA A 266 6.52 -11.57 -4.32
N ILE A 267 6.36 -12.65 -3.54
CA ILE A 267 5.20 -13.57 -3.63
C ILE A 267 4.13 -13.34 -2.57
N GLY A 268 4.25 -12.29 -1.80
CA GLY A 268 3.27 -11.84 -0.81
C GLY A 268 3.85 -11.57 0.56
N GLU A 269 3.09 -10.85 1.34
CA GLU A 269 3.44 -10.42 2.69
C GLU A 269 2.38 -10.92 3.67
N LYS A 270 2.77 -11.13 4.94
CA LYS A 270 1.91 -11.57 6.04
C LYS A 270 1.90 -10.55 7.16
N VAL A 271 0.83 -10.56 7.91
CA VAL A 271 0.69 -9.77 9.14
C VAL A 271 1.38 -10.49 10.28
N ARG A 272 2.20 -9.77 11.04
CA ARG A 272 2.81 -10.27 12.27
C ARG A 272 2.68 -9.20 13.37
N VAL A 273 2.02 -9.55 14.45
CA VAL A 273 1.79 -8.67 15.59
C VAL A 273 2.03 -9.46 16.88
N PRO A 274 3.29 -9.55 17.35
CA PRO A 274 3.64 -10.30 18.54
C PRO A 274 2.93 -9.76 19.78
N GLY A 275 2.54 -10.63 20.70
CA GLY A 275 1.91 -10.29 21.98
C GLY A 275 0.44 -9.84 21.90
N LEU A 276 -0.10 -9.58 20.71
CA LEU A 276 -1.48 -9.09 20.57
C LEU A 276 -2.53 -10.20 20.83
N GLU A 277 -2.25 -11.45 20.43
CA GLU A 277 -3.13 -12.60 20.74
C GLU A 277 -3.23 -12.87 22.24
N GLU A 278 -2.12 -12.72 22.94
CA GLU A 278 -2.04 -12.89 24.39
C GLU A 278 -2.85 -11.83 25.15
N LEU A 279 -3.17 -10.71 24.48
CA LEU A 279 -4.10 -9.70 24.98
C LEU A 279 -5.58 -10.04 24.70
N GLY A 280 -5.85 -11.16 24.04
CA GLY A 280 -7.20 -11.61 23.69
C GLY A 280 -7.68 -11.16 22.32
N VAL A 281 -6.82 -10.61 21.46
CA VAL A 281 -7.17 -10.25 20.10
C VAL A 281 -7.04 -11.44 19.17
N SER A 282 -8.15 -11.86 18.57
CA SER A 282 -8.22 -13.01 17.67
C SER A 282 -7.60 -12.69 16.29
N LYS A 283 -7.05 -13.75 15.67
CA LYS A 283 -6.50 -13.69 14.31
C LYS A 283 -7.22 -14.65 13.37
N GLU A 284 -7.16 -14.34 12.09
CA GLU A 284 -7.53 -15.26 11.01
C GLU A 284 -6.43 -16.33 10.82
N LYS A 285 -6.75 -17.41 10.09
CA LYS A 285 -5.81 -18.52 9.82
C LYS A 285 -4.53 -18.08 9.10
N ASP A 286 -4.59 -17.00 8.35
CA ASP A 286 -3.46 -16.43 7.59
C ASP A 286 -2.66 -15.38 8.38
N GLY A 287 -3.00 -15.16 9.66
CA GLY A 287 -2.31 -14.25 10.58
C GLY A 287 -2.87 -12.82 10.61
N ARG A 288 -3.85 -12.50 9.76
CA ARG A 288 -4.53 -11.20 9.79
C ARG A 288 -5.31 -11.04 11.10
N ILE A 289 -5.46 -9.81 11.55
CA ILE A 289 -6.27 -9.50 12.73
C ILE A 289 -7.75 -9.66 12.38
N LYS A 290 -8.47 -10.40 13.20
CA LYS A 290 -9.92 -10.53 13.08
C LYS A 290 -10.59 -9.30 13.66
N ALA A 291 -11.29 -8.55 12.83
CA ALA A 291 -12.06 -7.39 13.22
C ALA A 291 -13.44 -7.44 12.56
N ASP A 292 -14.43 -6.84 13.20
CA ASP A 292 -15.76 -6.69 12.63
C ASP A 292 -15.70 -5.80 11.37
N GLN A 293 -16.43 -6.15 10.34
CA GLN A 293 -16.34 -5.48 9.03
C GLN A 293 -16.92 -4.06 8.99
N PHE A 294 -17.74 -3.69 9.98
CA PHE A 294 -18.40 -2.38 10.05
C PHE A 294 -17.80 -1.49 11.14
N SER A 295 -17.62 -2.06 12.33
CA SER A 295 -17.08 -1.35 13.50
C SER A 295 -15.57 -1.35 13.57
N PHE A 296 -14.91 -2.29 12.86
CA PHE A 296 -13.47 -2.54 12.93
C PHE A 296 -12.95 -2.87 14.34
N LEU A 297 -13.87 -3.15 15.27
CA LEU A 297 -13.58 -3.59 16.61
C LEU A 297 -13.08 -5.04 16.57
N THR A 298 -12.03 -5.32 17.32
CA THR A 298 -11.51 -6.67 17.49
C THR A 298 -12.26 -7.41 18.62
N SER A 299 -11.82 -8.60 18.97
CA SER A 299 -12.33 -9.30 20.16
C SER A 299 -11.98 -8.60 21.49
N HIS A 300 -11.15 -7.57 21.49
CA HIS A 300 -10.82 -6.77 22.67
C HIS A 300 -11.54 -5.41 22.60
N PRO A 301 -12.31 -5.00 23.67
CA PRO A 301 -13.23 -3.85 23.61
C PRO A 301 -12.59 -2.47 23.41
N LYS A 302 -11.28 -2.36 23.60
CA LYS A 302 -10.53 -1.12 23.36
C LYS A 302 -9.61 -1.19 22.13
N VAL A 303 -9.58 -2.31 21.39
CA VAL A 303 -8.65 -2.50 20.29
C VAL A 303 -9.40 -2.59 18.96
N PHE A 304 -9.09 -1.68 18.08
CA PHE A 304 -9.56 -1.62 16.69
C PHE A 304 -8.43 -1.98 15.74
N ALA A 305 -8.75 -2.42 14.53
CA ALA A 305 -7.72 -2.72 13.54
C ALA A 305 -8.17 -2.31 12.14
N CYS A 306 -7.23 -1.90 11.29
CA CYS A 306 -7.51 -1.50 9.90
C CYS A 306 -6.31 -1.64 8.97
N GLY A 307 -6.58 -1.45 7.68
CA GLY A 307 -5.60 -1.57 6.60
C GLY A 307 -5.19 -3.03 6.36
N ASP A 308 -3.98 -3.22 5.84
CA ASP A 308 -3.49 -4.56 5.49
C ASP A 308 -3.40 -5.51 6.69
N ALA A 309 -3.36 -4.98 7.90
CA ALA A 309 -3.43 -5.80 9.12
C ALA A 309 -4.73 -6.61 9.23
N VAL A 310 -5.82 -6.17 8.58
CA VAL A 310 -7.14 -6.82 8.56
C VAL A 310 -7.46 -7.40 7.20
N MET A 311 -7.24 -6.63 6.12
CA MET A 311 -7.62 -7.04 4.76
C MET A 311 -6.58 -7.93 4.08
N GLY A 312 -5.34 -7.94 4.57
CA GLY A 312 -4.17 -8.39 3.80
C GLY A 312 -3.69 -7.29 2.84
N PRO A 313 -2.61 -7.54 2.08
CA PRO A 313 -2.04 -6.57 1.16
C PRO A 313 -3.07 -6.03 0.15
N ALA A 314 -3.33 -4.72 0.21
CA ALA A 314 -4.31 -4.01 -0.58
C ALA A 314 -3.75 -2.68 -1.11
N THR A 315 -4.58 -1.81 -1.67
CA THR A 315 -4.14 -0.49 -2.10
C THR A 315 -4.09 0.51 -0.95
N ALA A 316 -3.21 1.52 -1.06
CA ALA A 316 -3.17 2.60 -0.09
C ALA A 316 -4.52 3.33 0.04
N ALA A 317 -5.27 3.46 -1.07
CA ALA A 317 -6.58 4.08 -1.07
C ALA A 317 -7.61 3.29 -0.24
N GLU A 318 -7.63 1.96 -0.36
CA GLU A 318 -8.49 1.09 0.44
C GLU A 318 -8.12 1.16 1.92
N ALA A 319 -6.82 1.11 2.24
CA ALA A 319 -6.35 1.24 3.62
C ALA A 319 -6.74 2.59 4.25
N MET A 320 -6.64 3.70 3.50
CA MET A 320 -7.07 5.03 3.95
C MET A 320 -8.59 5.14 4.07
N GLY A 321 -9.34 4.54 3.14
CA GLY A 321 -10.81 4.48 3.19
C GLY A 321 -11.29 3.74 4.42
N GLN A 322 -10.72 2.58 4.70
CA GLN A 322 -11.03 1.81 5.90
C GLN A 322 -10.70 2.58 7.19
N ALA A 323 -9.54 3.23 7.25
CA ALA A 323 -9.14 4.05 8.39
C ALA A 323 -10.08 5.23 8.65
N ARG A 324 -10.67 5.82 7.59
CA ARG A 324 -11.72 6.84 7.74
C ARG A 324 -12.97 6.26 8.42
N SER A 325 -13.40 5.08 7.99
CA SER A 325 -14.57 4.41 8.59
C SER A 325 -14.30 4.02 10.05
N VAL A 326 -13.09 3.53 10.35
CA VAL A 326 -12.65 3.31 11.75
C VAL A 326 -12.76 4.58 12.57
N ALA A 327 -12.28 5.71 12.06
CA ALA A 327 -12.29 6.97 12.79
C ALA A 327 -13.72 7.47 13.07
N GLU A 328 -14.63 7.30 12.12
CA GLU A 328 -16.05 7.63 12.27
C GLU A 328 -16.71 6.78 13.35
N TYR A 329 -16.56 5.45 13.26
CA TYR A 329 -17.14 4.52 14.22
C TYR A 329 -16.53 4.68 15.62
N LEU A 330 -15.20 4.78 15.71
CA LEU A 330 -14.50 4.93 16.99
C LEU A 330 -14.90 6.21 17.71
N ASP A 331 -15.03 7.34 16.99
CA ASP A 331 -15.49 8.61 17.58
C ASP A 331 -16.89 8.44 18.20
N GLU A 332 -17.84 7.85 17.47
CA GLU A 332 -19.18 7.58 17.98
C GLU A 332 -19.15 6.60 19.16
N TYR A 333 -18.34 5.54 19.09
CA TYR A 333 -18.22 4.53 20.13
C TYR A 333 -17.73 5.08 21.47
N ILE A 334 -16.74 5.99 21.46
CA ILE A 334 -16.15 6.52 22.71
C ILE A 334 -16.80 7.81 23.20
N THR A 335 -17.53 8.54 22.35
CA THR A 335 -18.20 9.80 22.72
C THR A 335 -19.71 9.64 22.88
N GLY A 336 -20.30 8.62 22.28
CA GLY A 336 -21.76 8.45 22.19
C GLY A 336 -22.44 9.41 21.21
N GLU A 337 -21.68 10.16 20.38
CA GLU A 337 -22.21 11.20 19.48
C GLU A 337 -21.74 10.99 18.04
N LYS A 338 -22.64 11.24 17.08
CA LYS A 338 -22.32 11.27 15.64
C LYS A 338 -21.69 12.61 15.26
N ARG A 339 -20.38 12.74 15.46
CA ARG A 339 -19.64 14.00 15.27
C ARG A 339 -18.94 14.10 13.93
N PHE A 340 -18.65 12.97 13.28
CA PHE A 340 -17.85 12.90 12.07
C PHE A 340 -18.44 13.76 10.93
N GLN A 341 -19.75 13.76 10.77
CA GLN A 341 -20.44 14.56 9.75
C GLN A 341 -20.29 16.07 9.94
N LYS A 342 -20.03 16.54 11.18
CA LYS A 342 -19.76 17.95 11.47
C LYS A 342 -18.46 18.46 10.81
N LEU A 343 -17.57 17.55 10.37
CA LEU A 343 -16.36 17.89 9.62
C LEU A 343 -16.62 18.21 8.14
N PHE A 344 -17.80 17.92 7.65
CA PHE A 344 -18.18 18.16 6.27
C PHE A 344 -19.21 19.29 6.23
N ARG A 345 -18.92 20.33 5.43
CA ARG A 345 -19.95 21.31 5.10
C ARG A 345 -20.90 20.68 4.12
N SER A 346 -22.20 20.83 4.30
CA SER A 346 -23.16 20.62 3.24
C SER A 346 -22.87 21.60 2.10
N PHE A 347 -22.26 21.10 1.03
CA PHE A 347 -22.11 21.89 -0.17
C PHE A 347 -23.41 21.74 -0.97
N ASP A 348 -24.19 22.80 -0.98
CA ASP A 348 -25.35 22.91 -1.86
C ASP A 348 -24.85 23.23 -3.28
N TYR A 349 -24.34 22.20 -3.97
CA TYR A 349 -23.93 22.32 -5.34
C TYR A 349 -25.17 22.17 -6.24
N LYS A 350 -25.71 23.29 -6.72
CA LYS A 350 -26.56 23.27 -7.91
C LYS A 350 -25.66 22.92 -9.13
N MET A 351 -25.54 21.63 -9.40
CA MET A 351 -24.76 21.17 -10.53
C MET A 351 -25.68 20.72 -11.65
N GLU A 352 -25.49 21.33 -12.83
CA GLU A 352 -26.08 20.83 -14.05
C GLU A 352 -25.42 19.50 -14.43
N VAL A 353 -26.21 18.45 -14.48
CA VAL A 353 -25.76 17.15 -14.97
C VAL A 353 -25.78 17.23 -16.50
N PRO A 354 -24.69 16.95 -17.22
CA PRO A 354 -24.67 16.94 -18.67
C PRO A 354 -25.80 16.06 -19.22
N THR A 355 -26.65 16.62 -20.06
CA THR A 355 -27.78 15.89 -20.66
C THR A 355 -27.36 15.05 -21.86
N LYS A 356 -26.21 15.36 -22.47
CA LYS A 356 -25.63 14.59 -23.58
C LYS A 356 -24.27 14.05 -23.17
N LEU A 357 -24.12 12.73 -23.22
CA LEU A 357 -22.87 12.04 -22.99
C LEU A 357 -22.11 11.94 -24.32
N THR A 358 -21.02 12.65 -24.46
CA THR A 358 -20.08 12.48 -25.58
C THR A 358 -19.05 11.42 -25.19
N LYS A 359 -18.89 10.38 -26.02
CA LYS A 359 -17.78 9.42 -25.88
C LYS A 359 -16.48 10.13 -26.27
N ALA A 360 -15.75 10.63 -25.29
CA ALA A 360 -14.41 11.18 -25.52
C ALA A 360 -13.34 10.14 -25.14
N LYS A 361 -12.23 10.12 -25.87
CA LYS A 361 -11.07 9.28 -25.53
C LYS A 361 -10.42 9.78 -24.24
N MET A 362 -9.91 8.84 -23.44
CA MET A 362 -9.13 9.17 -22.26
C MET A 362 -7.86 9.94 -22.64
N THR A 363 -7.63 11.04 -21.95
CA THR A 363 -6.39 11.81 -22.10
C THR A 363 -5.26 11.07 -21.37
N LYS A 364 -4.16 10.82 -22.09
CA LYS A 364 -3.00 10.17 -21.47
C LYS A 364 -2.17 11.18 -20.70
N ALA A 365 -1.73 10.80 -19.50
CA ALA A 365 -0.73 11.56 -18.76
C ALA A 365 0.59 11.64 -19.54
N ILE A 366 1.34 12.69 -19.30
CA ILE A 366 2.67 12.89 -19.90
C ILE A 366 3.70 12.17 -19.03
N PHE A 367 4.54 11.37 -19.65
CA PHE A 367 5.65 10.67 -18.99
C PHE A 367 6.98 11.15 -19.55
N ILE A 368 8.03 11.11 -18.74
CA ILE A 368 9.39 11.34 -19.24
C ILE A 368 9.79 10.21 -20.20
N PRO A 369 10.68 10.47 -21.18
CA PRO A 369 11.13 9.48 -22.15
C PRO A 369 11.66 8.20 -21.47
N VAL A 370 11.44 7.05 -22.12
CA VAL A 370 11.78 5.74 -21.56
C VAL A 370 13.24 5.62 -21.16
N ASP A 371 14.17 6.09 -22.00
CA ASP A 371 15.61 6.01 -21.72
C ASP A 371 16.00 6.84 -20.48
N ALA A 372 15.35 7.99 -20.28
CA ALA A 372 15.55 8.78 -19.08
C ALA A 372 15.00 8.10 -17.81
N ARG A 373 13.96 7.25 -17.93
CA ARG A 373 13.37 6.54 -16.78
C ARG A 373 14.32 5.48 -16.22
N LYS A 374 15.12 4.82 -17.08
CA LYS A 374 15.95 3.65 -16.71
C LYS A 374 17.11 3.97 -15.79
N SER A 375 17.55 5.22 -15.71
CA SER A 375 18.80 5.60 -15.05
C SER A 375 18.62 6.44 -13.79
N ASN A 376 17.38 6.74 -13.38
CA ASN A 376 17.13 7.59 -12.22
C ASN A 376 15.80 7.27 -11.51
N PHE A 377 15.65 7.79 -10.29
CA PHE A 377 14.45 7.65 -9.46
C PHE A 377 13.57 8.90 -9.41
N MET A 378 13.73 9.82 -10.37
CA MET A 378 12.85 10.99 -10.47
C MET A 378 11.42 10.58 -10.83
N GLU A 379 10.44 11.39 -10.45
CA GLU A 379 9.03 11.16 -10.80
C GLU A 379 8.87 11.02 -12.33
N ILE A 380 8.35 9.87 -12.76
CA ILE A 380 8.21 9.54 -14.18
C ILE A 380 6.94 10.13 -14.81
N SER A 381 5.89 10.36 -14.01
CA SER A 381 4.63 10.92 -14.48
C SER A 381 4.62 12.44 -14.28
N LEU A 382 4.62 13.18 -15.37
CA LEU A 382 4.50 14.64 -15.34
C LEU A 382 3.04 15.10 -15.17
N GLY A 383 2.07 14.16 -15.22
CA GLY A 383 0.65 14.42 -15.11
C GLY A 383 0.05 15.04 -16.37
N TYR A 384 -0.91 15.93 -16.19
CA TYR A 384 -1.61 16.64 -17.27
C TYR A 384 -1.21 18.12 -17.33
N THR A 385 -1.24 18.71 -18.52
CA THR A 385 -1.31 20.16 -18.65
C THR A 385 -2.67 20.67 -18.14
N GLY A 386 -2.80 21.99 -17.89
CA GLY A 386 -4.08 22.55 -17.46
C GLY A 386 -5.23 22.30 -18.46
N GLU A 387 -4.93 22.32 -19.75
CA GLU A 387 -5.88 22.01 -20.84
C GLU A 387 -6.26 20.53 -20.82
N GLN A 388 -5.29 19.63 -20.79
CA GLN A 388 -5.51 18.17 -20.67
C GLN A 388 -6.34 17.81 -19.44
N ALA A 389 -6.08 18.47 -18.31
CA ALA A 389 -6.84 18.24 -17.08
C ALA A 389 -8.31 18.67 -17.22
N ARG A 390 -8.60 19.76 -17.96
CA ARG A 390 -9.99 20.17 -18.26
C ARG A 390 -10.68 19.15 -19.15
N ILE A 391 -10.03 18.76 -20.27
CA ILE A 391 -10.57 17.76 -21.19
C ILE A 391 -10.91 16.46 -20.45
N GLU A 392 -10.00 16.00 -19.56
CA GLU A 392 -10.23 14.77 -18.79
C GLU A 392 -11.33 14.95 -17.73
N ALA A 393 -11.43 16.12 -17.10
CA ALA A 393 -12.51 16.44 -16.17
C ALA A 393 -13.87 16.49 -16.85
N ASP A 394 -13.96 16.99 -18.08
CA ASP A 394 -15.19 17.07 -18.87
C ASP A 394 -15.74 15.67 -19.26
N ARG A 395 -14.89 14.63 -19.23
CA ARG A 395 -15.32 13.23 -19.40
C ARG A 395 -16.02 12.66 -18.17
N CYS A 396 -15.92 13.32 -17.02
CA CYS A 396 -16.50 12.84 -15.77
C CYS A 396 -18.03 12.83 -15.85
N LEU A 397 -18.61 11.64 -15.72
CA LEU A 397 -20.07 11.43 -15.75
C LEU A 397 -20.77 11.88 -14.46
N ARG A 398 -20.03 12.30 -13.45
CA ARG A 398 -20.55 12.69 -12.13
C ARG A 398 -21.53 11.66 -11.57
N CYS A 399 -21.09 10.39 -11.56
CA CYS A 399 -21.90 9.26 -11.07
C CYS A 399 -22.31 9.44 -9.60
N ASP A 400 -21.44 10.03 -8.78
CA ASP A 400 -21.67 10.39 -7.39
C ASP A 400 -22.92 11.29 -7.23
N VAL A 401 -23.00 12.36 -8.05
CA VAL A 401 -24.11 13.31 -8.03
C VAL A 401 -25.40 12.69 -8.57
N ARG A 402 -25.29 11.86 -9.61
CA ARG A 402 -26.43 11.15 -10.19
C ARG A 402 -27.05 10.17 -9.22
N GLU A 403 -26.26 9.41 -8.50
CA GLU A 403 -26.74 8.51 -7.46
C GLU A 403 -27.44 9.28 -6.34
N THR A 404 -26.84 10.38 -5.87
CA THR A 404 -27.46 11.22 -4.84
C THR A 404 -28.78 11.81 -5.29
N LYS A 405 -28.87 12.28 -6.56
CA LYS A 405 -30.15 12.73 -7.13
C LYS A 405 -31.17 11.60 -7.29
N ARG A 406 -30.75 10.41 -7.73
CA ARG A 406 -31.64 9.24 -7.78
C ARG A 406 -32.16 8.87 -6.40
N ARG A 407 -31.34 8.91 -5.37
CA ARG A 407 -31.72 8.66 -3.98
C ARG A 407 -32.70 9.68 -3.43
N THR A 408 -32.60 10.94 -3.84
CA THR A 408 -33.54 12.01 -3.44
C THR A 408 -34.83 12.02 -4.25
N TYR A 409 -34.83 11.48 -5.50
CA TYR A 409 -36.00 11.49 -6.37
C TYR A 409 -36.81 10.16 -6.41
N SER A 410 -36.19 9.04 -6.10
CA SER A 410 -36.80 7.71 -6.13
C SER A 410 -37.17 7.19 -4.75
N ALA A 411 -37.93 7.95 -4.00
CA ALA A 411 -38.19 7.73 -2.59
C ALA A 411 -36.90 7.70 -1.75
N PRO A 412 -36.85 8.21 -0.54
CA PRO A 412 -35.73 7.96 0.33
C PRO A 412 -35.46 6.47 0.26
N LEU A 413 -34.22 6.05 0.07
CA LEU A 413 -33.84 4.74 0.52
C LEU A 413 -34.19 4.77 2.01
N GLU A 414 -35.34 4.30 2.32
CA GLU A 414 -35.70 3.87 3.64
C GLU A 414 -34.70 2.80 3.96
N GLU A 415 -33.77 3.20 4.78
CA GLU A 415 -32.67 2.56 5.31
C GLU A 415 -31.40 2.31 4.84
#